data_2b0383ddc6fc757d1d48dfd0531a8d59
#
_entry.id   2b0383ddc6fc757d1d48dfd0531a8d59
#
_cell.length_a   1.000
_cell.length_b   1.000
_cell.length_c   1.000
_cell.angle_alpha   90.00
_cell.angle_beta   90.00
_cell.angle_gamma   90.00
#
_symmetry.space_group_name_H-M   'P 1'
#
loop_
_entity.id
_entity.type
_entity.pdbx_description
1 polymer ?
#
loop_
_entity_poly.entity_id
_entity_poly.type
_entity_poly.pdbx_seq_one_letter_code
_entity_poly.pdbx_strand_id
1 'polypeptide(L)'
;MFKFRNIIINLLFISMIIGGDRIAIATKVIGSVNFTRGDGSSKTLKKGHVFESGDILTTEKGGFAALVFIDDKSALKVKENSQLTIVGKRSARAIAKEIRMEKGTIRAQVSKQKKGEFIIRTSVSVASVKGTDFWFISDKNSGDSIIGLEGVVELLNQFSGESLDITS
;
A
#
# COMPACT_ATOMS: atom_id res chain seq x y z
N MET A 1 6.60 -15.30 66.87
CA MET A 1 6.67 -16.30 65.81
C MET A 1 5.82 -15.82 64.64
N PHE A 2 6.45 -15.03 63.75
CA PHE A 2 5.77 -14.40 62.59
C PHE A 2 5.89 -15.29 61.36
N LYS A 3 4.77 -15.80 60.87
CA LYS A 3 4.70 -16.56 59.62
C LYS A 3 4.62 -15.60 58.44
N PHE A 4 5.69 -15.48 57.65
CA PHE A 4 5.67 -14.84 56.36
C PHE A 4 4.91 -15.69 55.36
N ARG A 5 3.73 -15.22 54.93
CA ARG A 5 2.95 -15.77 53.83
C ARG A 5 3.52 -15.17 52.53
N ASN A 6 4.18 -16.02 51.74
CA ASN A 6 4.66 -15.67 50.38
C ASN A 6 3.44 -15.32 49.52
N ILE A 7 3.29 -14.02 49.17
CA ILE A 7 2.38 -13.58 48.12
C ILE A 7 3.14 -13.70 46.79
N ILE A 8 2.85 -14.75 46.04
CA ILE A 8 3.31 -14.87 44.65
C ILE A 8 2.44 -13.93 43.82
N ILE A 9 2.97 -12.77 43.47
CA ILE A 9 2.36 -11.86 42.51
C ILE A 9 2.61 -12.44 41.14
N ASN A 10 1.57 -13.10 40.59
CA ASN A 10 1.56 -13.60 39.23
C ASN A 10 1.39 -12.40 38.29
N LEU A 11 2.52 -11.86 37.78
CA LEU A 11 2.53 -10.77 36.83
C LEU A 11 2.10 -11.35 35.46
N LEU A 12 0.80 -11.25 35.17
CA LEU A 12 0.25 -11.60 33.89
C LEU A 12 0.79 -10.58 32.86
N PHE A 13 1.83 -10.97 32.12
CA PHE A 13 2.26 -10.25 30.93
C PHE A 13 1.17 -10.40 29.86
N ILE A 14 0.24 -9.45 29.82
CA ILE A 14 -0.64 -9.27 28.66
C ILE A 14 0.24 -8.70 27.56
N SER A 15 0.79 -9.58 26.72
CA SER A 15 1.38 -9.16 25.45
C SER A 15 0.25 -8.57 24.60
N MET A 16 0.17 -7.23 24.56
CA MET A 16 -0.65 -6.52 23.57
C MET A 16 -0.12 -6.91 22.20
N ILE A 17 -0.81 -7.81 21.54
CA ILE A 17 -0.61 -8.08 20.11
C ILE A 17 -1.11 -6.82 19.41
N ILE A 18 -0.21 -5.89 19.10
CA ILE A 18 -0.48 -4.76 18.23
C ILE A 18 -0.58 -5.35 16.82
N GLY A 19 -1.75 -5.87 16.50
CA GLY A 19 -2.08 -6.27 15.14
C GLY A 19 -2.11 -5.03 14.27
N GLY A 20 -1.24 -4.95 13.25
CA GLY A 20 -1.27 -3.86 12.28
C GLY A 20 -2.61 -3.82 11.53
N ASP A 21 -2.97 -2.63 11.05
CA ASP A 21 -4.18 -2.46 10.22
C ASP A 21 -4.06 -3.27 8.93
N ARG A 22 -4.96 -4.24 8.74
CA ARG A 22 -5.07 -5.04 7.51
C ARG A 22 -5.61 -4.16 6.40
N ILE A 23 -4.84 -3.98 5.33
CA ILE A 23 -5.10 -2.99 4.28
C ILE A 23 -5.53 -3.65 2.98
N ALA A 24 -4.77 -4.66 2.51
CA ALA A 24 -5.00 -5.30 1.23
C ALA A 24 -4.65 -6.79 1.27
N ILE A 25 -5.12 -7.53 0.27
CA ILE A 25 -4.86 -8.97 0.12
C ILE A 25 -4.24 -9.22 -1.26
N ALA A 26 -3.17 -10.01 -1.32
CA ALA A 26 -2.60 -10.51 -2.58
C ALA A 26 -3.55 -11.53 -3.21
N THR A 27 -4.13 -11.20 -4.36
CA THR A 27 -5.06 -12.08 -5.09
C THR A 27 -4.39 -12.89 -6.17
N LYS A 28 -3.25 -12.40 -6.70
CA LYS A 28 -2.43 -13.07 -7.71
C LYS A 28 -0.96 -12.74 -7.48
N VAL A 29 -0.09 -13.73 -7.65
CA VAL A 29 1.36 -13.59 -7.59
C VAL A 29 1.96 -14.46 -8.69
N ILE A 30 2.88 -13.92 -9.47
CA ILE A 30 3.60 -14.62 -10.54
C ILE A 30 5.07 -14.24 -10.42
N GLY A 31 5.98 -15.21 -10.66
CA GLY A 31 7.42 -15.00 -10.66
C GLY A 31 7.96 -14.62 -9.28
N SER A 32 9.09 -13.92 -9.27
CA SER A 32 9.77 -13.50 -8.03
C SER A 32 9.15 -12.22 -7.49
N VAL A 33 8.44 -12.35 -6.38
CA VAL A 33 7.80 -11.24 -5.66
C VAL A 33 8.05 -11.42 -4.18
N ASN A 34 8.52 -10.37 -3.53
CA ASN A 34 8.80 -10.34 -2.10
C ASN A 34 8.00 -9.23 -1.40
N PHE A 35 7.78 -9.39 -0.12
CA PHE A 35 7.31 -8.32 0.76
C PHE A 35 8.26 -8.18 1.95
N THR A 36 8.42 -6.97 2.43
CA THR A 36 9.19 -6.66 3.64
C THR A 36 8.27 -5.98 4.64
N ARG A 37 8.22 -6.52 5.85
CA ARG A 37 7.43 -5.97 6.94
C ARG A 37 8.21 -4.90 7.72
N GLY A 38 7.56 -4.11 8.55
CA GLY A 38 8.18 -3.01 9.30
C GLY A 38 9.32 -3.42 10.25
N ASP A 39 9.46 -4.71 10.59
CA ASP A 39 10.58 -5.28 11.33
C ASP A 39 11.83 -5.55 10.45
N GLY A 40 11.77 -5.21 9.16
CA GLY A 40 12.83 -5.44 8.18
C GLY A 40 12.87 -6.87 7.62
N SER A 41 12.00 -7.77 8.06
CA SER A 41 11.96 -9.14 7.54
C SER A 41 11.41 -9.19 6.13
N SER A 42 12.21 -9.66 5.16
CA SER A 42 11.79 -9.88 3.78
C SER A 42 11.42 -11.35 3.57
N LYS A 43 10.26 -11.58 2.93
CA LYS A 43 9.73 -12.92 2.65
C LYS A 43 9.13 -12.98 1.25
N THR A 44 9.16 -14.17 0.65
CA THR A 44 8.48 -14.41 -0.63
C THR A 44 6.97 -14.23 -0.48
N LEU A 45 6.41 -13.39 -1.34
CA LEU A 45 4.97 -13.15 -1.36
C LEU A 45 4.23 -14.37 -1.91
N LYS A 46 3.11 -14.70 -1.26
CA LYS A 46 2.19 -15.75 -1.72
C LYS A 46 0.78 -15.18 -1.88
N LYS A 47 0.00 -15.77 -2.79
CA LYS A 47 -1.44 -15.49 -2.89
C LYS A 47 -2.12 -15.71 -1.54
N GLY A 48 -3.02 -14.80 -1.15
CA GLY A 48 -3.71 -14.79 0.14
C GLY A 48 -2.97 -14.03 1.25
N HIS A 49 -1.74 -13.57 1.00
CA HIS A 49 -1.04 -12.73 1.97
C HIS A 49 -1.82 -11.44 2.25
N VAL A 50 -1.93 -11.09 3.53
CA VAL A 50 -2.59 -9.86 3.98
C VAL A 50 -1.53 -8.82 4.30
N PHE A 51 -1.57 -7.72 3.57
CA PHE A 51 -0.71 -6.57 3.79
C PHE A 51 -1.20 -5.72 4.95
N GLU A 52 -0.26 -5.26 5.74
CA GLU A 52 -0.45 -4.27 6.80
C GLU A 52 0.14 -2.92 6.38
N SER A 53 -0.23 -1.87 7.09
CA SER A 53 0.32 -0.53 6.82
C SER A 53 1.83 -0.50 7.06
N GLY A 54 2.58 -0.03 6.06
CA GLY A 54 4.04 0.02 6.06
C GLY A 54 4.73 -1.17 5.39
N ASP A 55 3.98 -2.20 4.97
CA ASP A 55 4.57 -3.31 4.21
C ASP A 55 5.09 -2.82 2.84
N ILE A 56 6.29 -3.24 2.49
CA ILE A 56 6.94 -2.94 1.20
C ILE A 56 6.76 -4.14 0.29
N LEU A 57 6.27 -3.90 -0.92
CA LEU A 57 6.16 -4.90 -1.99
C LEU A 57 7.25 -4.66 -3.03
N THR A 58 7.98 -5.71 -3.38
CA THR A 58 9.01 -5.69 -4.42
C THR A 58 8.75 -6.80 -5.43
N THR A 59 8.69 -6.43 -6.72
CA THR A 59 8.60 -7.37 -7.84
C THR A 59 9.91 -7.33 -8.63
N GLU A 60 10.49 -8.50 -8.85
CA GLU A 60 11.69 -8.66 -9.67
C GLU A 60 11.34 -8.82 -11.15
N LYS A 61 12.33 -9.00 -12.01
CA LYS A 61 12.14 -9.30 -13.44
C LYS A 61 11.24 -10.51 -13.62
N GLY A 62 10.21 -10.39 -14.45
CA GLY A 62 9.17 -11.39 -14.65
C GLY A 62 8.18 -11.52 -13.47
N GLY A 63 8.34 -10.70 -12.42
CA GLY A 63 7.46 -10.66 -11.26
C GLY A 63 6.18 -9.88 -11.53
N PHE A 64 5.07 -10.33 -10.93
CA PHE A 64 3.79 -9.65 -10.97
C PHE A 64 2.99 -9.92 -9.70
N ALA A 65 2.36 -8.90 -9.16
CA ALA A 65 1.40 -9.05 -8.07
C ALA A 65 0.09 -8.31 -8.38
N ALA A 66 -1.03 -8.87 -7.95
CA ALA A 66 -2.31 -8.17 -7.90
C ALA A 66 -2.81 -8.16 -6.46
N LEU A 67 -3.22 -6.99 -6.01
CA LEU A 67 -3.73 -6.73 -4.67
C LEU A 67 -5.17 -6.21 -4.76
N VAL A 68 -5.96 -6.49 -3.74
CA VAL A 68 -7.30 -5.90 -3.57
C VAL A 68 -7.39 -5.32 -2.17
N PHE A 69 -7.79 -4.07 -2.07
CA PHE A 69 -8.07 -3.40 -0.80
C PHE A 69 -9.35 -3.95 -0.18
N ILE A 70 -9.31 -4.21 1.13
CA ILE A 70 -10.35 -5.00 1.79
C ILE A 70 -11.64 -4.25 2.05
N ASP A 71 -11.59 -2.92 2.07
CA ASP A 71 -12.74 -2.05 2.39
C ASP A 71 -13.63 -1.74 1.17
N ASP A 72 -13.05 -1.44 0.01
CA ASP A 72 -13.77 -0.92 -1.15
C ASP A 72 -13.55 -1.70 -2.45
N LYS A 73 -12.73 -2.77 -2.39
CA LYS A 73 -12.36 -3.61 -3.55
C LYS A 73 -11.56 -2.90 -4.64
N SER A 74 -11.00 -1.71 -4.35
CA SER A 74 -9.99 -1.12 -5.24
C SER A 74 -8.87 -2.13 -5.50
N ALA A 75 -8.43 -2.21 -6.74
CA ALA A 75 -7.41 -3.18 -7.16
C ALA A 75 -6.13 -2.48 -7.61
N LEU A 76 -5.00 -3.06 -7.25
CA LEU A 76 -3.68 -2.63 -7.66
C LEU A 76 -2.96 -3.78 -8.36
N LYS A 77 -2.54 -3.58 -9.61
CA LYS A 77 -1.71 -4.52 -10.35
C LYS A 77 -0.31 -3.95 -10.45
N VAL A 78 0.66 -4.68 -9.93
CA VAL A 78 2.08 -4.28 -9.87
C VAL A 78 2.86 -5.10 -10.86
N LYS A 79 3.50 -4.44 -11.84
CA LYS A 79 4.34 -5.09 -12.85
C LYS A 79 5.72 -5.38 -12.31
N GLU A 80 6.52 -6.05 -13.11
CA GLU A 80 7.92 -6.38 -12.78
C GLU A 80 8.78 -5.13 -12.49
N ASN A 81 9.88 -5.32 -11.78
CA ASN A 81 10.87 -4.29 -11.44
C ASN A 81 10.28 -3.09 -10.67
N SER A 82 9.25 -3.35 -9.86
CA SER A 82 8.57 -2.32 -9.07
C SER A 82 8.86 -2.47 -7.58
N GLN A 83 8.91 -1.34 -6.90
CA GLN A 83 9.01 -1.28 -5.45
C GLN A 83 8.08 -0.19 -4.91
N LEU A 84 7.23 -0.57 -3.97
CA LEU A 84 6.26 0.33 -3.38
C LEU A 84 5.95 -0.04 -1.92
N THR A 85 5.57 0.95 -1.13
CA THR A 85 5.08 0.77 0.24
C THR A 85 3.57 0.96 0.25
N ILE A 86 2.88 0.02 0.89
CA ILE A 86 1.42 0.07 1.09
C ILE A 86 1.17 0.74 2.43
N VAL A 87 0.56 1.93 2.41
CA VAL A 87 0.21 2.67 3.62
C VAL A 87 -1.30 2.77 3.71
N GLY A 88 -1.83 2.53 4.88
CA GLY A 88 -3.25 2.67 5.13
C GLY A 88 -3.54 3.02 6.57
N LYS A 89 -4.57 3.84 6.78
CA LYS A 89 -5.09 4.14 8.10
C LYS A 89 -6.57 3.78 8.13
N ARG A 90 -6.88 2.78 8.93
CA ARG A 90 -8.27 2.32 9.10
C ARG A 90 -9.05 3.30 9.98
N SER A 91 -10.25 3.62 9.54
CA SER A 91 -11.29 4.25 10.35
C SER A 91 -12.50 3.30 10.47
N ALA A 92 -13.54 3.70 11.20
CA ALA A 92 -14.73 2.86 11.39
C ALA A 92 -15.43 2.46 10.08
N ARG A 93 -15.25 3.21 8.98
CA ARG A 93 -16.02 3.04 7.73
C ARG A 93 -15.19 2.98 6.45
N ALA A 94 -13.90 3.25 6.51
CA ALA A 94 -13.02 3.31 5.33
C ALA A 94 -11.55 3.14 5.71
N ILE A 95 -10.72 2.86 4.72
CA ILE A 95 -9.26 2.91 4.83
C ILE A 95 -8.78 4.08 3.98
N ALA A 96 -8.11 5.05 4.59
CA ALA A 96 -7.32 6.02 3.83
C ALA A 96 -6.11 5.29 3.25
N LYS A 97 -5.90 5.38 1.94
CA LYS A 97 -4.93 4.58 1.19
C LYS A 97 -3.89 5.47 0.55
N GLU A 98 -2.63 5.14 0.77
CA GLU A 98 -1.50 5.77 0.09
C GLU A 98 -0.53 4.69 -0.39
N ILE A 99 -0.17 4.74 -1.66
CA ILE A 99 0.88 3.93 -2.27
C ILE A 99 2.09 4.82 -2.47
N ARG A 100 3.18 4.53 -1.75
CA ARG A 100 4.45 5.23 -1.95
C ARG A 100 5.31 4.42 -2.90
N MET A 101 5.51 4.95 -4.10
CA MET A 101 6.32 4.29 -5.13
C MET A 101 7.75 4.81 -5.11
N GLU A 102 8.70 3.88 -5.04
CA GLU A 102 10.12 4.15 -5.28
C GLU A 102 10.46 4.08 -6.78
N LYS A 103 9.86 3.13 -7.47
CA LYS A 103 10.00 2.90 -8.92
C LYS A 103 8.99 1.87 -9.40
N GLY A 104 8.78 1.83 -10.71
CA GLY A 104 8.07 0.74 -11.38
C GLY A 104 6.77 1.15 -12.05
N THR A 105 5.95 0.16 -12.37
CA THR A 105 4.70 0.35 -13.10
C THR A 105 3.56 -0.33 -12.37
N ILE A 106 2.51 0.43 -12.11
CA ILE A 106 1.27 -0.09 -11.53
C ILE A 106 0.06 0.30 -12.39
N ARG A 107 -0.99 -0.52 -12.35
CA ARG A 107 -2.34 -0.13 -12.75
C ARG A 107 -3.22 -0.10 -11.50
N ALA A 108 -3.82 1.03 -11.25
CA ALA A 108 -4.77 1.22 -10.16
C ALA A 108 -6.19 1.31 -10.74
N GLN A 109 -7.06 0.40 -10.28
CA GLN A 109 -8.49 0.42 -10.55
C GLN A 109 -9.18 0.79 -9.25
N VAL A 110 -9.43 2.08 -9.08
CA VAL A 110 -9.91 2.65 -7.82
C VAL A 110 -11.43 2.75 -7.85
N SER A 111 -12.08 2.09 -6.91
CA SER A 111 -13.53 2.21 -6.70
C SER A 111 -13.91 3.63 -6.27
N LYS A 112 -15.12 4.07 -6.57
CA LYS A 112 -15.60 5.40 -6.14
C LYS A 112 -15.46 5.56 -4.63
N GLN A 113 -14.63 6.51 -4.23
CA GLN A 113 -14.34 6.81 -2.82
C GLN A 113 -15.50 7.63 -2.23
N LYS A 114 -16.20 7.07 -1.26
CA LYS A 114 -17.28 7.79 -0.53
C LYS A 114 -16.72 8.80 0.47
N LYS A 115 -15.53 8.53 1.00
CA LYS A 115 -14.79 9.39 1.93
C LYS A 115 -13.30 9.18 1.73
N GLY A 116 -12.53 10.27 1.70
CA GLY A 116 -11.09 10.23 1.49
C GLY A 116 -10.72 10.12 0.00
N GLU A 117 -9.47 9.86 -0.23
CA GLU A 117 -8.85 9.75 -1.55
C GLU A 117 -7.95 8.51 -1.57
N PHE A 118 -7.70 8.01 -2.76
CA PHE A 118 -6.65 7.04 -3.01
C PHE A 118 -5.44 7.82 -3.54
N ILE A 119 -4.33 7.76 -2.84
CA ILE A 119 -3.14 8.57 -3.15
C ILE A 119 -2.03 7.66 -3.66
N ILE A 120 -1.38 8.07 -4.75
CA ILE A 120 -0.08 7.52 -5.16
C ILE A 120 0.93 8.63 -5.03
N ARG A 121 2.01 8.36 -4.29
CA ARG A 121 3.08 9.32 -4.03
C ARG A 121 4.41 8.75 -4.47
N THR A 122 5.19 9.57 -5.16
CA THR A 122 6.61 9.34 -5.46
C THR A 122 7.47 10.42 -4.81
N SER A 123 8.76 10.49 -5.15
CA SER A 123 9.63 11.59 -4.74
C SER A 123 9.30 12.91 -5.45
N VAL A 124 8.61 12.88 -6.59
CA VAL A 124 8.38 14.07 -7.45
C VAL A 124 6.91 14.44 -7.58
N SER A 125 5.98 13.47 -7.48
CA SER A 125 4.56 13.71 -7.73
C SER A 125 3.64 13.10 -6.67
N VAL A 126 2.43 13.66 -6.60
CA VAL A 126 1.28 13.10 -5.86
C VAL A 126 0.11 13.00 -6.81
N ALA A 127 -0.39 11.79 -7.03
CA ALA A 127 -1.63 11.56 -7.75
C ALA A 127 -2.76 11.27 -6.76
N SER A 128 -3.83 12.06 -6.82
CA SER A 128 -5.04 11.90 -6.01
C SER A 128 -6.20 11.48 -6.88
N VAL A 129 -6.92 10.43 -6.46
CA VAL A 129 -8.02 9.86 -7.22
C VAL A 129 -9.23 9.51 -6.34
N LYS A 130 -10.43 9.60 -6.92
CA LYS A 130 -11.69 9.29 -6.23
C LYS A 130 -12.53 8.20 -6.90
N GLY A 131 -12.02 7.60 -7.96
CA GLY A 131 -12.72 6.55 -8.71
C GLY A 131 -12.26 6.56 -10.15
N THR A 132 -11.14 5.92 -10.44
CA THR A 132 -10.42 6.00 -11.71
C THR A 132 -9.76 4.68 -12.03
N ASP A 133 -9.55 4.41 -13.30
CA ASP A 133 -8.68 3.34 -13.81
C ASP A 133 -7.53 3.99 -14.60
N PHE A 134 -6.29 3.72 -14.21
CA PHE A 134 -5.13 4.36 -14.81
C PHE A 134 -3.84 3.56 -14.59
N TRP A 135 -2.86 3.81 -15.45
CA TRP A 135 -1.48 3.39 -15.24
C TRP A 135 -0.68 4.52 -14.60
N PHE A 136 0.17 4.15 -13.65
CA PHE A 136 1.18 5.03 -13.08
C PHE A 136 2.55 4.37 -13.28
N ILE A 137 3.47 5.10 -13.86
CA ILE A 137 4.84 4.67 -14.14
C ILE A 137 5.77 5.65 -13.45
N SER A 138 6.66 5.14 -12.60
CA SER A 138 7.69 5.93 -11.93
C SER A 138 9.06 5.39 -12.30
N ASP A 139 9.87 6.22 -12.91
CA ASP A 139 11.23 5.91 -13.29
C ASP A 139 12.18 7.01 -12.81
N LYS A 140 13.31 6.61 -12.21
CA LYS A 140 14.25 7.56 -11.58
C LYS A 140 14.93 8.50 -12.59
N ASN A 141 15.00 8.12 -13.86
CA ASN A 141 15.68 8.88 -14.90
C ASN A 141 14.71 9.71 -15.75
N SER A 142 13.54 9.15 -16.08
CA SER A 142 12.53 9.79 -16.94
C SER A 142 11.39 10.44 -16.18
N GLY A 143 11.33 10.27 -14.84
CA GLY A 143 10.28 10.83 -13.99
C GLY A 143 9.01 9.98 -13.98
N ASP A 144 7.90 10.63 -13.63
CA ASP A 144 6.60 9.99 -13.50
C ASP A 144 5.75 10.20 -14.76
N SER A 145 4.99 9.17 -15.13
CA SER A 145 4.04 9.21 -16.25
C SER A 145 2.72 8.59 -15.84
N ILE A 146 1.60 9.17 -16.28
CA ILE A 146 0.26 8.67 -16.04
C ILE A 146 -0.47 8.48 -17.37
N ILE A 147 -1.20 7.37 -17.46
CA ILE A 147 -2.10 7.08 -18.59
C ILE A 147 -3.49 6.84 -18.00
N GLY A 148 -4.40 7.81 -18.16
CA GLY A 148 -5.79 7.70 -17.77
C GLY A 148 -6.54 6.72 -18.68
N LEU A 149 -7.31 5.82 -18.11
CA LEU A 149 -8.18 4.89 -18.84
C LEU A 149 -9.65 5.20 -18.56
N GLU A 150 -9.98 5.63 -17.33
CA GLU A 150 -11.33 6.03 -16.93
C GLU A 150 -11.25 7.01 -15.75
N GLY A 151 -12.06 8.08 -15.79
CA GLY A 151 -12.17 9.06 -14.72
C GLY A 151 -11.10 10.15 -14.80
N VAL A 152 -10.80 10.79 -13.67
CA VAL A 152 -9.88 11.91 -13.56
C VAL A 152 -8.84 11.61 -12.49
N VAL A 153 -7.56 11.83 -12.83
CA VAL A 153 -6.42 11.78 -11.90
C VAL A 153 -5.92 13.22 -11.73
N GLU A 154 -5.97 13.75 -10.52
CA GLU A 154 -5.31 14.98 -10.17
C GLU A 154 -3.85 14.69 -9.84
N LEU A 155 -2.93 15.23 -10.64
CA LEU A 155 -1.49 15.09 -10.47
C LEU A 155 -0.88 16.41 -10.01
N LEU A 156 -0.25 16.39 -8.85
CA LEU A 156 0.51 17.50 -8.27
C LEU A 156 2.01 17.23 -8.39
N ASN A 157 2.76 18.16 -8.99
CA ASN A 157 4.21 18.16 -8.92
C ASN A 157 4.67 18.78 -7.59
N GLN A 158 5.43 18.03 -6.79
CA GLN A 158 5.84 18.46 -5.43
C GLN A 158 6.89 19.57 -5.44
N PHE A 159 7.60 19.79 -6.55
CA PHE A 159 8.64 20.82 -6.65
C PHE A 159 8.11 22.13 -7.19
N SER A 160 7.31 22.09 -8.28
CA SER A 160 6.75 23.31 -8.87
C SER A 160 5.46 23.79 -8.18
N GLY A 161 4.75 22.86 -7.49
CA GLY A 161 3.42 23.11 -6.96
C GLY A 161 2.32 23.17 -8.02
N GLU A 162 2.64 22.87 -9.28
CA GLU A 162 1.67 22.82 -10.37
C GLU A 162 0.84 21.55 -10.29
N SER A 163 -0.46 21.66 -10.57
CA SER A 163 -1.38 20.53 -10.67
C SER A 163 -1.97 20.43 -12.06
N LEU A 164 -2.27 19.21 -12.48
CA LEU A 164 -2.86 18.86 -13.76
C LEU A 164 -3.90 17.76 -13.58
N ASP A 165 -5.07 17.96 -14.19
CA ASP A 165 -6.09 16.92 -14.29
C ASP A 165 -5.86 16.08 -15.55
N ILE A 166 -5.64 14.77 -15.35
CA ILE A 166 -5.46 13.80 -16.43
C ILE A 166 -6.76 13.04 -16.61
N THR A 167 -7.35 13.19 -17.78
CA THR A 167 -8.57 12.49 -18.18
C THR A 167 -8.26 11.38 -19.20
N SER A 168 -9.18 10.44 -19.38
CA SER A 168 -9.14 9.41 -20.43
C SER A 168 -9.41 10.00 -21.81
#